data_9d7ff2df281e86bb8e1619482e95ddf8
#
_entry.id   9d7ff2df281e86bb8e1619482e95ddf8
#
_cell.length_a   1.000
_cell.length_b   1.000
_cell.length_c   1.000
_cell.angle_alpha   90.00
_cell.angle_beta   90.00
_cell.angle_gamma   90.00
#
_symmetry.space_group_name_H-M   'P 1'
#
loop_
_entity.id
_entity.type
_entity.pdbx_description
1 polymer ?
#
loop_
_entity_poly.entity_id
_entity_poly.type
_entity_poly.pdbx_seq_one_letter_code
_entity_poly.pdbx_strand_id
1 'polypeptide(L)'
;MRLTTKGRFAVTAMIDLAMRQDKGPVTLAGISRRQEISLSYLEQLFGKLRRHEIVESVRGPGGGYNLARRPEDVTVADIIIAVDEPLDATQCGGKENCHSADHPNGTRCMTHDLWTTLNAKMVEYLDSVSLKDLVDQQKQKQLANERVVSVVRPQVQV
;
A
#
# COMPACT_ATOMS: atom_id res chain seq x y z
N MET A 1 -2.67 -12.88 11.76
CA MET A 1 -2.68 -11.56 11.11
C MET A 1 -1.44 -11.44 10.24
N ARG A 2 -1.59 -11.52 8.96
CA ARG A 2 -0.47 -11.34 8.01
C ARG A 2 -0.88 -10.31 6.96
N LEU A 3 -0.33 -9.12 7.06
CA LEU A 3 -0.27 -8.26 5.89
C LEU A 3 0.73 -8.93 4.95
N THR A 4 0.23 -9.51 3.85
CA THR A 4 1.09 -10.25 2.92
C THR A 4 1.96 -9.29 2.11
N THR A 5 2.91 -9.84 1.38
CA THR A 5 3.77 -9.12 0.43
C THR A 5 2.95 -8.30 -0.57
N LYS A 6 1.75 -8.76 -0.92
CA LYS A 6 0.85 -8.12 -1.89
C LYS A 6 0.45 -6.71 -1.47
N GLY A 7 -0.10 -6.54 -0.28
CA GLY A 7 -0.49 -5.23 0.24
C GLY A 7 0.71 -4.29 0.42
N ARG A 8 1.80 -4.81 0.97
CA ARG A 8 3.04 -4.02 1.18
C ARG A 8 3.62 -3.52 -0.13
N PHE A 9 3.76 -4.38 -1.13
CA PHE A 9 4.31 -4.01 -2.43
C PHE A 9 3.39 -3.06 -3.19
N ALA A 10 2.07 -3.24 -3.08
CA ALA A 10 1.12 -2.32 -3.68
C ALA A 10 1.27 -0.91 -3.12
N VAL A 11 1.33 -0.76 -1.81
CA VAL A 11 1.52 0.55 -1.16
C VAL A 11 2.87 1.17 -1.55
N THR A 12 3.96 0.39 -1.52
CA THR A 12 5.29 0.86 -1.93
C THR A 12 5.30 1.36 -3.38
N ALA A 13 4.72 0.59 -4.30
CA ALA A 13 4.65 0.95 -5.71
C ALA A 13 3.78 2.19 -5.94
N MET A 14 2.70 2.36 -5.18
CA MET A 14 1.85 3.55 -5.27
C MET A 14 2.52 4.81 -4.75
N ILE A 15 3.35 4.71 -3.71
CA ILE A 15 4.16 5.84 -3.24
C ILE A 15 5.17 6.23 -4.32
N ASP A 16 5.87 5.27 -4.93
CA ASP A 16 6.83 5.51 -6.00
C ASP A 16 6.18 6.21 -7.21
N LEU A 17 5.00 5.73 -7.62
CA LEU A 17 4.20 6.33 -8.69
C LEU A 17 3.84 7.78 -8.36
N ALA A 18 3.26 8.02 -7.19
CA ALA A 18 2.80 9.33 -6.77
C ALA A 18 3.93 10.36 -6.65
N MET A 19 5.13 9.93 -6.27
CA MET A 19 6.31 10.80 -6.18
C MET A 19 6.86 11.23 -7.53
N ARG A 20 6.56 10.52 -8.62
CA ARG A 20 7.22 10.69 -9.92
C ARG A 20 6.29 11.11 -11.05
N GLN A 21 4.98 11.03 -10.86
CA GLN A 21 4.02 11.34 -11.91
C GLN A 21 4.05 12.78 -12.42
N ASP A 22 4.62 13.71 -11.65
CA ASP A 22 4.79 15.10 -12.07
C ASP A 22 5.70 15.25 -13.31
N LYS A 23 6.52 14.24 -13.57
CA LYS A 23 7.43 14.19 -14.73
C LYS A 23 6.84 13.40 -15.91
N GLY A 24 5.59 13.03 -15.84
CA GLY A 24 4.89 12.21 -16.82
C GLY A 24 4.56 10.80 -16.31
N PRO A 25 3.96 9.96 -17.16
CA PRO A 25 3.60 8.59 -16.79
C PRO A 25 4.80 7.78 -16.29
N VAL A 26 4.56 6.95 -15.28
CA VAL A 26 5.60 6.12 -14.66
C VAL A 26 5.48 4.68 -15.15
N THR A 27 6.58 4.11 -15.62
CA THR A 27 6.60 2.73 -16.10
C THR A 27 6.74 1.73 -14.96
N LEU A 28 6.10 0.58 -15.09
CA LEU A 28 6.25 -0.51 -14.11
C LEU A 28 7.68 -1.05 -14.08
N ALA A 29 8.38 -1.07 -15.22
CA ALA A 29 9.80 -1.44 -15.28
C ALA A 29 10.67 -0.48 -14.44
N GLY A 30 10.35 0.81 -14.43
CA GLY A 30 11.01 1.79 -13.59
C GLY A 30 10.78 1.54 -12.10
N ILE A 31 9.54 1.28 -11.70
CA ILE A 31 9.17 0.93 -10.31
C ILE A 31 9.85 -0.39 -9.90
N SER A 32 9.78 -1.42 -10.75
CA SER A 32 10.42 -2.72 -10.53
C SER A 32 11.91 -2.57 -10.18
N ARG A 33 12.63 -1.79 -10.96
CA ARG A 33 14.06 -1.56 -10.76
C ARG A 33 14.39 -0.79 -9.48
N ARG A 34 13.59 0.25 -9.14
CA ARG A 34 13.83 1.08 -7.95
C ARG A 34 13.44 0.40 -6.65
N GLN A 35 12.37 -0.38 -6.68
CA GLN A 35 11.79 -1.02 -5.48
C GLN A 35 12.15 -2.51 -5.35
N GLU A 36 12.88 -3.06 -6.33
CA GLU A 36 13.27 -4.48 -6.37
C GLU A 36 12.06 -5.43 -6.28
N ILE A 37 10.97 -5.05 -6.95
CA ILE A 37 9.75 -5.85 -7.07
C ILE A 37 9.68 -6.44 -8.48
N SER A 38 9.33 -7.71 -8.60
CA SER A 38 9.18 -8.37 -9.90
C SER A 38 8.20 -7.62 -10.81
N LEU A 39 8.60 -7.41 -12.08
CA LEU A 39 7.76 -6.72 -13.06
C LEU A 39 6.42 -7.44 -13.28
N SER A 40 6.45 -8.75 -13.44
CA SER A 40 5.23 -9.55 -13.62
C SER A 40 4.27 -9.44 -12.42
N TYR A 41 4.81 -9.32 -11.23
CA TYR A 41 4.03 -9.12 -10.02
C TYR A 41 3.40 -7.72 -9.97
N LEU A 42 4.16 -6.69 -10.35
CA LEU A 42 3.62 -5.33 -10.49
C LEU A 42 2.52 -5.25 -11.53
N GLU A 43 2.65 -5.95 -12.67
CA GLU A 43 1.61 -6.01 -13.69
C GLU A 43 0.30 -6.56 -13.14
N GLN A 44 0.35 -7.60 -12.31
CA GLN A 44 -0.82 -8.15 -11.63
C GLN A 44 -1.44 -7.15 -10.64
N LEU A 45 -0.62 -6.51 -9.81
CA LEU A 45 -1.09 -5.53 -8.84
C LEU A 45 -1.72 -4.31 -9.53
N PHE A 46 -1.05 -3.75 -10.53
CA PHE A 46 -1.56 -2.58 -11.27
C PHE A 46 -2.78 -2.91 -12.13
N GLY A 47 -2.92 -4.14 -12.61
CA GLY A 47 -4.14 -4.61 -13.24
C GLY A 47 -5.35 -4.53 -12.30
N LYS A 48 -5.17 -4.88 -11.04
CA LYS A 48 -6.20 -4.78 -10.00
C LYS A 48 -6.46 -3.32 -9.60
N LEU A 49 -5.42 -2.54 -9.35
CA LEU A 49 -5.53 -1.11 -9.03
C LEU A 49 -6.26 -0.33 -10.13
N ARG A 50 -6.02 -0.67 -11.41
CA ARG A 50 -6.72 -0.06 -12.55
C ARG A 50 -8.21 -0.42 -12.57
N ARG A 51 -8.59 -1.66 -12.26
CA ARG A 51 -10.00 -2.07 -12.18
C ARG A 51 -10.76 -1.31 -11.11
N HIS A 52 -10.08 -0.91 -10.04
CA HIS A 52 -10.65 -0.10 -8.95
C HIS A 52 -10.50 1.41 -9.20
N GLU A 53 -10.10 1.81 -10.40
CA GLU A 53 -9.97 3.21 -10.80
C GLU A 53 -9.05 4.04 -9.88
N ILE A 54 -8.02 3.41 -9.32
CA ILE A 54 -6.99 4.07 -8.51
C ILE A 54 -5.85 4.56 -9.39
N VAL A 55 -5.53 3.80 -10.44
CA VAL A 55 -4.55 4.15 -11.46
C VAL A 55 -5.15 4.04 -12.85
N GLU A 56 -4.57 4.77 -13.78
CA GLU A 56 -4.88 4.71 -15.21
C GLU A 56 -3.62 4.43 -16.01
N SER A 57 -3.77 3.76 -17.15
CA SER A 57 -2.66 3.45 -18.05
C SER A 57 -2.62 4.41 -19.22
N VAL A 58 -1.42 4.88 -19.57
CA VAL A 58 -1.14 5.69 -20.74
C VAL A 58 -0.37 4.85 -21.75
N ARG A 59 -0.92 4.70 -22.95
CA ARG A 59 -0.31 3.94 -24.04
C ARG A 59 0.60 4.81 -24.91
N GLY A 60 1.56 4.16 -25.57
CA GLY A 60 2.42 4.75 -26.57
C GLY A 60 3.82 5.07 -26.05
N PRO A 61 4.68 5.75 -26.89
CA PRO A 61 6.00 6.20 -26.49
C PRO A 61 5.91 7.15 -25.29
N GLY A 62 6.70 6.90 -24.23
CA GLY A 62 6.59 7.63 -22.97
C GLY A 62 5.36 7.29 -22.15
N GLY A 63 4.68 6.18 -22.45
CA GLY A 63 3.54 5.65 -21.68
C GLY A 63 3.94 5.05 -20.34
N GLY A 64 2.96 4.67 -19.57
CA GLY A 64 3.12 4.11 -18.23
C GLY A 64 1.82 4.21 -17.45
N TYR A 65 1.91 4.52 -16.16
CA TYR A 65 0.76 4.69 -15.29
C TYR A 65 0.77 6.05 -14.62
N ASN A 66 -0.44 6.58 -14.40
CA ASN A 66 -0.71 7.76 -13.59
C ASN A 66 -1.70 7.39 -12.49
N LEU A 67 -1.82 8.22 -11.48
CA LEU A 67 -2.95 8.17 -10.56
C LEU A 67 -4.22 8.59 -11.30
N ALA A 68 -5.32 7.85 -11.12
CA ALA A 68 -6.65 8.21 -11.61
C ALA A 68 -7.38 9.15 -10.66
N ARG A 69 -6.92 9.26 -9.40
CA ARG A 69 -7.44 10.13 -8.35
C ARG A 69 -6.32 10.96 -7.76
N ARG A 70 -6.67 12.06 -7.09
CA ARG A 70 -5.67 12.84 -6.36
C ARG A 70 -5.07 12.02 -5.21
N PRO A 71 -3.79 12.21 -4.87
CA PRO A 71 -3.14 11.46 -3.78
C PRO A 71 -3.85 11.60 -2.43
N GLU A 72 -4.47 12.74 -2.16
CA GLU A 72 -5.26 12.98 -0.94
C GLU A 72 -6.58 12.20 -0.89
N ASP A 73 -7.10 11.77 -2.03
CA ASP A 73 -8.36 11.03 -2.16
C ASP A 73 -8.16 9.51 -2.20
N VAL A 74 -6.92 9.03 -2.17
CA VAL A 74 -6.57 7.61 -2.14
C VAL A 74 -6.04 7.27 -0.76
N THR A 75 -6.72 6.35 -0.07
CA THR A 75 -6.28 5.87 1.24
C THR A 75 -5.46 4.59 1.12
N VAL A 76 -4.69 4.26 2.16
CA VAL A 76 -3.97 2.98 2.23
C VAL A 76 -4.96 1.82 2.23
N ALA A 77 -6.12 1.97 2.88
CA ALA A 77 -7.19 0.97 2.84
C ALA A 77 -7.68 0.71 1.41
N ASP A 78 -7.89 1.74 0.60
CA ASP A 78 -8.30 1.61 -0.80
C ASP A 78 -7.30 0.77 -1.61
N ILE A 79 -6.00 1.02 -1.43
CA ILE A 79 -4.93 0.29 -2.13
C ILE A 79 -4.93 -1.18 -1.73
N ILE A 80 -5.01 -1.47 -0.44
CA ILE A 80 -4.96 -2.84 0.09
C ILE A 80 -6.19 -3.65 -0.34
N ILE A 81 -7.37 -3.04 -0.28
CA ILE A 81 -8.62 -3.67 -0.73
C ILE A 81 -8.58 -3.94 -2.24
N ALA A 82 -8.09 -2.99 -3.03
CA ALA A 82 -8.02 -3.11 -4.48
C ALA A 82 -7.17 -4.30 -4.96
N VAL A 83 -6.15 -4.68 -4.20
CA VAL A 83 -5.30 -5.83 -4.53
C VAL A 83 -5.77 -7.15 -3.90
N ASP A 84 -6.99 -7.19 -3.39
CA ASP A 84 -7.60 -8.36 -2.74
C ASP A 84 -6.75 -8.89 -1.56
N GLU A 85 -6.20 -7.99 -0.77
CA GLU A 85 -5.53 -8.36 0.47
C GLU A 85 -6.55 -8.43 1.59
N PRO A 86 -6.75 -9.59 2.24
CA PRO A 86 -7.67 -9.67 3.35
C PRO A 86 -7.12 -8.95 4.59
N LEU A 87 -7.85 -7.98 5.07
CA LEU A 87 -7.62 -7.31 6.35
C LEU A 87 -8.44 -8.00 7.44
N ASP A 88 -8.17 -9.27 7.68
CA ASP A 88 -8.92 -10.06 8.64
C ASP A 88 -7.99 -10.77 9.64
N ALA A 89 -8.18 -10.49 10.92
CA ALA A 89 -7.51 -11.14 12.03
C ALA A 89 -8.34 -12.26 12.67
N THR A 90 -9.61 -12.45 12.23
CA THR A 90 -10.47 -13.51 12.73
C THR A 90 -10.23 -14.82 11.98
N GLN A 91 -10.37 -15.96 12.66
CA GLN A 91 -10.32 -17.27 12.00
C GLN A 91 -11.59 -17.56 11.21
N CYS A 92 -12.70 -16.95 11.59
CA CYS A 92 -14.02 -17.19 10.99
C CYS A 92 -14.36 -16.24 9.84
N GLY A 93 -13.43 -15.31 9.46
CA GLY A 93 -13.71 -14.29 8.46
C GLY A 93 -14.85 -13.34 8.85
N GLY A 94 -15.07 -13.12 10.15
CA GLY A 94 -16.14 -12.27 10.68
C GLY A 94 -17.55 -12.89 10.60
N LYS A 95 -17.68 -14.16 10.20
CA LYS A 95 -19.00 -14.81 9.95
C LYS A 95 -19.68 -15.37 11.20
N GLU A 96 -19.16 -15.11 12.38
CA GLU A 96 -19.70 -15.59 13.66
C GLU A 96 -19.85 -17.13 13.80
N ASN A 97 -19.35 -17.90 12.82
CA ASN A 97 -19.36 -19.35 12.81
C ASN A 97 -18.08 -19.92 13.44
N CYS A 98 -17.79 -19.54 14.65
CA CYS A 98 -16.63 -20.04 15.37
C CYS A 98 -16.80 -21.55 15.64
N HIS A 99 -16.07 -22.38 14.89
CA HIS A 99 -16.01 -23.80 15.14
C HIS A 99 -15.08 -24.09 16.33
N SER A 100 -15.64 -24.27 17.49
CA SER A 100 -14.96 -24.88 18.62
C SER A 100 -15.77 -26.10 19.07
N ALA A 101 -15.08 -27.19 19.36
CA ALA A 101 -15.71 -28.39 19.93
C ALA A 101 -16.43 -28.11 21.22
N ASP A 102 -16.06 -27.03 21.92
CA ASP A 102 -16.62 -26.61 23.20
C ASP A 102 -17.86 -25.71 23.05
N HIS A 103 -18.24 -25.33 21.82
CA HIS A 103 -19.39 -24.47 21.55
C HIS A 103 -20.30 -25.04 20.44
N PRO A 104 -21.04 -26.11 20.75
CA PRO A 104 -21.89 -26.80 19.76
C PRO A 104 -23.07 -25.98 19.25
N ASN A 105 -23.41 -24.86 19.86
CA ASN A 105 -24.59 -24.06 19.56
C ASN A 105 -24.32 -22.75 18.80
N GLY A 106 -23.18 -22.64 18.10
CA GLY A 106 -22.91 -21.45 17.28
C GLY A 106 -22.64 -20.16 18.09
N THR A 107 -22.24 -20.30 19.33
CA THR A 107 -21.85 -19.17 20.16
C THR A 107 -20.50 -18.62 19.71
N ARG A 108 -20.33 -17.30 19.78
CA ARG A 108 -19.07 -16.62 19.48
C ARG A 108 -17.94 -17.18 20.35
N CYS A 109 -16.75 -17.35 19.80
CA CYS A 109 -15.58 -17.74 20.59
C CYS A 109 -15.23 -16.63 21.60
N MET A 110 -14.53 -17.01 22.68
CA MET A 110 -14.17 -16.09 23.76
C MET A 110 -13.39 -14.85 23.30
N THR A 111 -12.67 -14.95 22.17
CA THR A 111 -11.84 -13.88 21.63
C THR A 111 -12.41 -13.22 20.39
N HIS A 112 -13.64 -13.57 19.99
CA HIS A 112 -14.29 -13.04 18.79
C HIS A 112 -14.35 -11.50 18.78
N ASP A 113 -14.83 -10.93 19.86
CA ASP A 113 -14.98 -9.47 19.98
C ASP A 113 -13.64 -8.74 19.97
N LEU A 114 -12.59 -9.33 20.54
CA LEU A 114 -11.23 -8.79 20.49
C LEU A 114 -10.74 -8.67 19.04
N TRP A 115 -10.82 -9.76 18.27
CA TRP A 115 -10.33 -9.78 16.90
C TRP A 115 -11.19 -8.95 15.96
N THR A 116 -12.50 -8.92 16.16
CA THR A 116 -13.42 -8.05 15.41
C THR A 116 -13.10 -6.58 15.66
N THR A 117 -12.87 -6.20 16.92
CA THR A 117 -12.48 -4.84 17.28
C THR A 117 -11.12 -4.47 16.68
N LEU A 118 -10.15 -5.38 16.70
CA LEU A 118 -8.84 -5.16 16.07
C LEU A 118 -8.99 -4.95 14.57
N ASN A 119 -9.79 -5.75 13.87
CA ASN A 119 -10.06 -5.56 12.45
C ASN A 119 -10.65 -4.18 12.16
N ALA A 120 -11.65 -3.76 12.94
CA ALA A 120 -12.25 -2.44 12.79
C ALA A 120 -11.23 -1.32 12.98
N LYS A 121 -10.36 -1.42 13.98
CA LYS A 121 -9.30 -0.45 14.25
C LYS A 121 -8.22 -0.43 13.15
N MET A 122 -7.86 -1.56 12.58
CA MET A 122 -6.93 -1.62 11.46
C MET A 122 -7.50 -0.90 10.24
N VAL A 123 -8.73 -1.20 9.85
CA VAL A 123 -9.40 -0.57 8.70
C VAL A 123 -9.55 0.93 8.95
N GLU A 124 -10.01 1.33 10.12
CA GLU A 124 -10.14 2.74 10.52
C GLU A 124 -8.81 3.51 10.37
N TYR A 125 -7.72 2.93 10.88
CA TYR A 125 -6.39 3.54 10.78
C TYR A 125 -5.92 3.64 9.32
N LEU A 126 -5.99 2.55 8.56
CA LEU A 126 -5.54 2.51 7.17
C LEU A 126 -6.39 3.42 6.26
N ASP A 127 -7.66 3.62 6.60
CA ASP A 127 -8.54 4.56 5.89
C ASP A 127 -8.26 6.02 6.27
N SER A 128 -7.67 6.26 7.43
CA SER A 128 -7.26 7.59 7.87
C SER A 128 -5.95 8.09 7.26
N VAL A 129 -5.15 7.20 6.65
CA VAL A 129 -3.85 7.53 6.03
C VAL A 129 -4.01 7.63 4.53
N SER A 130 -3.80 8.82 3.97
CA SER A 130 -3.84 9.04 2.52
C SER A 130 -2.49 8.72 1.87
N LEU A 131 -2.53 8.48 0.56
CA LEU A 131 -1.32 8.35 -0.24
C LEU A 131 -0.46 9.62 -0.18
N LYS A 132 -1.11 10.79 -0.14
CA LYS A 132 -0.44 12.08 0.03
C LYS A 132 0.37 12.14 1.32
N ASP A 133 -0.19 11.68 2.45
CA ASP A 133 0.50 11.66 3.75
C ASP A 133 1.80 10.84 3.67
N LEU A 134 1.76 9.68 3.02
CA LEU A 134 2.92 8.81 2.83
C LEU A 134 3.97 9.42 1.90
N VAL A 135 3.54 10.07 0.83
CA VAL A 135 4.43 10.80 -0.10
C VAL A 135 5.13 11.95 0.62
N ASP A 136 4.41 12.73 1.40
CA ASP A 136 4.96 13.85 2.15
C ASP A 136 5.98 13.37 3.20
N GLN A 137 5.68 12.30 3.92
CA GLN A 137 6.62 11.67 4.85
C GLN A 137 7.90 11.19 4.14
N GLN A 138 7.77 10.58 2.98
CA GLN A 138 8.92 10.10 2.22
C GLN A 138 9.79 11.23 1.70
N LYS A 139 9.19 12.31 1.20
CA LYS A 139 9.91 13.52 0.79
C LYS A 139 10.70 14.14 1.95
N GLN A 140 10.08 14.23 3.13
CA GLN A 140 10.76 14.73 4.34
C GLN A 140 11.97 13.87 4.73
N LYS A 141 11.85 12.54 4.67
CA LYS A 141 12.96 11.62 4.94
C LYS A 141 14.11 11.78 3.96
N GLN A 142 13.82 11.96 2.67
CA GLN A 142 14.84 12.19 1.65
C GLN A 142 15.59 13.49 1.91
N LEU A 143 14.89 14.59 2.20
CA LEU A 143 15.51 15.88 2.53
C LEU A 143 16.37 15.81 3.79
N ALA A 144 15.95 15.08 4.81
CA ALA A 144 16.73 14.87 6.03
C ALA A 144 18.02 14.09 5.74
N ASN A 145 17.96 13.05 4.93
CA ASN A 145 19.12 12.26 4.52
C ASN A 145 20.12 13.07 3.69
N GLU A 146 19.65 13.91 2.77
CA GLU A 146 20.50 14.79 1.96
C GLU A 146 21.24 15.81 2.85
N ARG A 147 20.59 16.34 3.87
CA ARG A 147 21.24 17.24 4.85
C ARG A 147 22.33 16.54 5.63
N VAL A 148 22.11 15.31 6.08
CA VAL A 148 23.11 14.51 6.79
C VAL A 148 24.32 14.23 5.89
N VAL A 149 24.09 13.84 4.65
CA VAL A 149 25.16 13.56 3.68
C VAL A 149 25.98 14.82 3.35
N SER A 150 25.35 15.99 3.26
CA SER A 150 26.05 17.25 3.00
C SER A 150 26.93 17.71 4.18
N VAL A 151 26.55 17.36 5.41
CA VAL A 151 27.32 17.68 6.62
C VAL A 151 28.52 16.72 6.79
N VAL A 152 28.45 15.50 6.28
CA VAL A 152 29.48 14.45 6.45
C VAL A 152 30.56 14.51 5.35
N ARG A 153 30.40 15.30 4.27
CA ARG A 153 31.49 15.52 3.29
C ARG A 153 32.45 16.56 3.82
N PRO A 154 33.65 16.18 4.31
CA PRO A 154 34.70 17.16 4.56
C PRO A 154 35.08 17.76 3.21
N GLN A 155 35.18 19.07 3.16
CA GLN A 155 35.78 19.75 2.02
C GLN A 155 37.24 19.27 1.95
N VAL A 156 37.53 18.38 1.01
CA VAL A 156 38.93 18.14 0.61
C VAL A 156 39.30 19.34 -0.19
N GLN A 157 39.94 20.31 0.47
CA GLN A 157 40.70 21.35 -0.18
C GLN A 157 41.96 20.69 -0.79
N VAL A 158 42.02 20.70 -2.06
CA VAL A 158 43.26 20.42 -2.82
C VAL A 158 44.11 21.65 -2.76
#